data_9113b1ed3f876a5cc79ec0b39656c8a1
#
_entry.id   9113b1ed3f876a5cc79ec0b39656c8a1
#
_cell.length_a   1.000
_cell.length_b   1.000
_cell.length_c   1.000
_cell.angle_alpha   90.00
_cell.angle_beta   90.00
_cell.angle_gamma   90.00
#
_symmetry.space_group_name_H-M   'P 1'
#
loop_
_entity.id
_entity.type
_entity.pdbx_description
1 polymer ?
#
loop_
_entity_poly.entity_id
_entity_poly.type
_entity_poly.pdbx_seq_one_letter_code
_entity_poly.pdbx_strand_id
1 'polypeptide(L)'
;MEATCRRALEIGLPAIAFTEHADFVAVHEGQHGLDVAGYLESVDRCRARFPELRIICGVELGEPHLHPEAAALVLSAGRIERILGSVHCVTIDGRPRDLSERGLMTTESPPALFRLYLAEVLNLARSGQPFTVLAHLDYARRYWPHDQLPLDEAAFEEEYRAILREAARRGTVLEVNTTRGVEPVRGLCPGPRVVRWWWEEGGEQVSFGSDSHEPGRIAAGFAAAAAGVEAAGFRPAPDPTAYWRR
;
A
#
# COMPACT_ATOMS: atom_id res chain seq x y z
N MET A 1 2.37 18.31 -4.00
CA MET A 1 2.14 17.78 -5.37
C MET A 1 3.05 18.39 -6.43
N GLU A 2 3.09 19.72 -6.70
CA GLU A 2 3.91 20.30 -7.78
C GLU A 2 5.41 20.00 -7.67
N ALA A 3 5.99 20.06 -6.47
CA ALA A 3 7.39 19.69 -6.26
C ALA A 3 7.64 18.21 -6.58
N THR A 4 6.68 17.37 -6.28
CA THR A 4 6.72 15.93 -6.59
C THR A 4 6.63 15.68 -8.09
N CYS A 5 5.76 16.43 -8.81
CA CYS A 5 5.69 16.36 -10.27
C CYS A 5 7.01 16.78 -10.94
N ARG A 6 7.61 17.90 -10.49
CA ARG A 6 8.96 18.30 -10.97
C ARG A 6 9.98 17.20 -10.76
N ARG A 7 10.01 16.63 -9.54
CA ARG A 7 10.94 15.56 -9.22
C ARG A 7 10.72 14.32 -10.07
N ALA A 8 9.45 13.96 -10.35
CA ALA A 8 9.13 12.85 -11.24
C ALA A 8 9.73 13.04 -12.63
N LEU A 9 9.59 14.23 -13.21
CA LEU A 9 10.19 14.57 -14.52
C LEU A 9 11.72 14.56 -14.48
N GLU A 10 12.33 15.13 -13.42
CA GLU A 10 13.80 15.14 -13.25
C GLU A 10 14.40 13.73 -13.26
N ILE A 11 13.71 12.75 -12.67
CA ILE A 11 14.18 11.36 -12.63
C ILE A 11 13.66 10.50 -13.78
N GLY A 12 12.94 11.11 -14.73
CA GLY A 12 12.50 10.47 -15.95
C GLY A 12 11.28 9.55 -15.79
N LEU A 13 10.44 9.76 -14.77
CA LEU A 13 9.19 9.00 -14.64
C LEU A 13 8.18 9.47 -15.69
N PRO A 14 7.58 8.55 -16.47
CA PRO A 14 6.55 8.89 -17.44
C PRO A 14 5.18 9.16 -16.79
N ALA A 15 4.98 8.66 -15.59
CA ALA A 15 3.73 8.76 -14.85
C ALA A 15 3.94 8.73 -13.33
N ILE A 16 2.99 9.31 -12.60
CA ILE A 16 2.91 9.24 -11.15
C ILE A 16 1.44 9.08 -10.73
N ALA A 17 1.19 8.27 -9.72
CA ALA A 17 -0.10 8.24 -9.03
C ALA A 17 0.05 8.96 -7.69
N PHE A 18 -0.81 9.93 -7.42
CA PHE A 18 -1.03 10.44 -6.08
C PHE A 18 -2.12 9.60 -5.43
N THR A 19 -1.88 9.12 -4.22
CA THR A 19 -2.80 8.24 -3.49
C THR A 19 -2.90 8.74 -2.06
N GLU A 20 -3.52 9.94 -1.92
CA GLU A 20 -3.67 10.59 -0.63
C GLU A 20 -4.46 9.72 0.35
N HIS A 21 -4.12 9.82 1.62
CA HIS A 21 -4.79 9.09 2.68
C HIS A 21 -6.23 9.53 2.89
N ALA A 22 -7.14 8.57 2.96
CA ALA A 22 -8.48 8.72 3.48
C ALA A 22 -8.66 7.68 4.60
N ASP A 23 -8.15 8.02 5.78
CA ASP A 23 -8.23 7.19 6.96
C ASP A 23 -9.48 7.53 7.76
N PHE A 24 -10.20 6.52 8.21
CA PHE A 24 -11.49 6.68 8.88
C PHE A 24 -11.42 6.40 10.38
N VAL A 25 -10.29 5.85 10.85
CA VAL A 25 -10.04 5.59 12.26
C VAL A 25 -9.35 6.80 12.88
N ALA A 26 -10.05 7.47 13.80
CA ALA A 26 -9.50 8.61 14.54
C ALA A 26 -8.52 8.16 15.63
N VAL A 27 -7.32 7.75 15.26
CA VAL A 27 -6.25 7.41 16.22
C VAL A 27 -5.41 8.64 16.56
N HIS A 28 -5.31 9.56 15.63
CA HIS A 28 -4.59 10.82 15.80
C HIS A 28 -5.54 11.98 15.46
N GLU A 29 -5.90 12.78 16.44
CA GLU A 29 -6.78 13.94 16.25
C GLU A 29 -6.23 14.86 15.14
N GLY A 30 -7.04 15.12 14.12
CA GLY A 30 -6.78 16.11 13.06
C GLY A 30 -5.92 15.63 11.88
N GLN A 31 -5.52 14.37 11.80
CA GLN A 31 -4.63 13.89 10.74
C GLN A 31 -5.31 13.16 9.57
N HIS A 32 -6.62 12.87 9.63
CA HIS A 32 -7.22 11.84 8.77
C HIS A 32 -8.39 12.28 7.89
N GLY A 33 -8.69 13.57 7.84
CA GLY A 33 -9.73 14.10 6.96
C GLY A 33 -9.18 14.50 5.59
N LEU A 34 -9.42 13.71 4.55
CA LEU A 34 -9.13 14.12 3.18
C LEU A 34 -10.12 15.20 2.71
N ASP A 35 -9.64 16.41 2.45
CA ASP A 35 -10.39 17.38 1.63
C ASP A 35 -10.37 16.89 0.17
N VAL A 36 -11.35 16.06 -0.19
CA VAL A 36 -11.42 15.43 -1.51
C VAL A 36 -11.53 16.47 -2.61
N ALA A 37 -12.30 17.55 -2.40
CA ALA A 37 -12.48 18.61 -3.41
C ALA A 37 -11.16 19.34 -3.67
N GLY A 38 -10.49 19.81 -2.64
CA GLY A 38 -9.20 20.51 -2.75
C GLY A 38 -8.08 19.57 -3.29
N TYR A 39 -8.15 18.29 -2.98
CA TYR A 39 -7.26 17.28 -3.56
C TYR A 39 -7.46 17.16 -5.08
N LEU A 40 -8.70 16.95 -5.55
CA LEU A 40 -9.03 16.84 -6.98
C LEU A 40 -8.62 18.09 -7.76
N GLU A 41 -8.92 19.29 -7.23
CA GLU A 41 -8.46 20.54 -7.83
C GLU A 41 -6.93 20.61 -7.92
N SER A 42 -6.22 20.10 -6.92
CA SER A 42 -4.74 20.09 -6.91
C SER A 42 -4.18 19.12 -7.97
N VAL A 43 -4.83 17.97 -8.18
CA VAL A 43 -4.49 17.05 -9.27
C VAL A 43 -4.68 17.74 -10.62
N ASP A 44 -5.82 18.40 -10.84
CA ASP A 44 -6.12 19.07 -12.12
C ASP A 44 -5.17 20.25 -12.39
N ARG A 45 -4.81 21.03 -11.37
CA ARG A 45 -3.76 22.05 -11.50
C ARG A 45 -2.41 21.46 -11.89
N CYS A 46 -2.04 20.32 -11.30
CA CYS A 46 -0.79 19.62 -11.65
C CYS A 46 -0.84 19.07 -13.09
N ARG A 47 -1.96 18.50 -13.52
CA ARG A 47 -2.15 18.04 -14.91
C ARG A 47 -1.99 19.16 -15.92
N ALA A 48 -2.60 20.31 -15.64
CA ALA A 48 -2.48 21.50 -16.51
C ALA A 48 -1.04 22.05 -16.56
N ARG A 49 -0.30 21.97 -15.44
CA ARG A 49 1.06 22.51 -15.32
C ARG A 49 2.14 21.59 -15.86
N PHE A 50 1.93 20.30 -15.85
CA PHE A 50 2.90 19.26 -16.24
C PHE A 50 2.29 18.31 -17.27
N PRO A 51 1.96 18.82 -18.50
CA PRO A 51 1.26 18.02 -19.52
C PRO A 51 2.09 16.84 -20.04
N GLU A 52 3.40 16.87 -19.86
CA GLU A 52 4.32 15.79 -20.22
C GLU A 52 4.34 14.63 -19.20
N LEU A 53 3.80 14.84 -18.00
CA LEU A 53 3.71 13.84 -16.95
C LEU A 53 2.29 13.30 -16.87
N ARG A 54 2.11 11.99 -17.03
CA ARG A 54 0.81 11.38 -16.77
C ARG A 54 0.55 11.31 -15.26
N ILE A 55 -0.42 12.08 -14.79
CA ILE A 55 -0.81 12.13 -13.39
C ILE A 55 -2.09 11.35 -13.18
N ILE A 56 -2.02 10.29 -12.35
CA ILE A 56 -3.13 9.43 -11.98
C ILE A 56 -3.68 9.90 -10.64
N CYS A 57 -4.97 10.18 -10.60
CA CYS A 57 -5.67 10.52 -9.37
C CYS A 57 -6.04 9.23 -8.63
N GLY A 58 -5.50 9.05 -7.45
CA GLY A 58 -5.78 7.88 -6.64
C GLY A 58 -6.15 8.25 -5.20
N VAL A 59 -6.46 7.25 -4.40
CA VAL A 59 -6.72 7.36 -2.97
C VAL A 59 -6.25 6.10 -2.28
N GLU A 60 -5.73 6.24 -1.08
CA GLU A 60 -5.50 5.14 -0.16
C GLU A 60 -6.58 5.16 0.92
N LEU A 61 -7.44 4.14 0.93
CA LEU A 61 -8.52 3.99 1.90
C LEU A 61 -8.02 3.15 3.08
N GLY A 62 -7.92 3.75 4.26
CA GLY A 62 -7.60 3.07 5.50
C GLY A 62 -8.83 2.35 6.05
N GLU A 63 -8.72 1.06 6.31
CA GLU A 63 -9.77 0.19 6.86
C GLU A 63 -11.16 0.36 6.20
N PRO A 64 -11.31 0.41 4.86
CA PRO A 64 -12.61 0.68 4.22
C PRO A 64 -13.66 -0.39 4.53
N HIS A 65 -13.26 -1.58 4.92
CA HIS A 65 -14.15 -2.67 5.32
C HIS A 65 -14.84 -2.44 6.67
N LEU A 66 -14.21 -1.64 7.54
CA LEU A 66 -14.78 -1.20 8.80
C LEU A 66 -15.62 0.07 8.64
N HIS A 67 -15.37 0.86 7.58
CA HIS A 67 -15.98 2.17 7.34
C HIS A 67 -16.55 2.30 5.92
N PRO A 68 -17.42 1.37 5.46
CA PRO A 68 -17.87 1.30 4.06
C PRO A 68 -18.61 2.55 3.59
N GLU A 69 -19.38 3.18 4.45
CA GLU A 69 -20.12 4.40 4.12
C GLU A 69 -19.18 5.60 3.90
N ALA A 70 -18.19 5.76 4.77
CA ALA A 70 -17.21 6.82 4.63
C ALA A 70 -16.33 6.63 3.39
N ALA A 71 -15.91 5.40 3.10
CA ALA A 71 -15.19 5.06 1.87
C ALA A 71 -16.05 5.37 0.62
N ALA A 72 -17.34 5.03 0.63
CA ALA A 72 -18.26 5.33 -0.47
C ALA A 72 -18.42 6.85 -0.70
N LEU A 73 -18.46 7.64 0.38
CA LEU A 73 -18.54 9.11 0.29
C LEU A 73 -17.29 9.68 -0.41
N VAL A 74 -16.08 9.23 -0.02
CA VAL A 74 -14.83 9.65 -0.67
C VAL A 74 -14.85 9.32 -2.16
N LEU A 75 -15.23 8.08 -2.51
CA LEU A 75 -15.25 7.63 -3.90
C LEU A 75 -16.34 8.30 -4.75
N SER A 76 -17.41 8.77 -4.14
CA SER A 76 -18.49 9.48 -4.83
C SER A 76 -18.18 10.96 -5.12
N ALA A 77 -17.18 11.54 -4.47
CA ALA A 77 -16.87 12.97 -4.56
C ALA A 77 -16.21 13.37 -5.89
N GLY A 78 -15.73 12.41 -6.68
CA GLY A 78 -15.15 12.69 -7.99
C GLY A 78 -14.51 11.47 -8.64
N ARG A 79 -13.79 11.70 -9.74
CA ARG A 79 -13.16 10.62 -10.49
C ARG A 79 -11.85 10.19 -9.84
N ILE A 80 -11.87 9.09 -9.15
CA ILE A 80 -10.69 8.39 -8.62
C ILE A 80 -10.33 7.26 -9.59
N GLU A 81 -9.08 7.23 -10.06
CA GLU A 81 -8.60 6.29 -11.10
C GLU A 81 -7.87 5.10 -10.49
N ARG A 82 -7.31 5.26 -9.26
CA ARG A 82 -6.59 4.21 -8.55
C ARG A 82 -7.02 4.19 -7.09
N ILE A 83 -7.50 3.06 -6.63
CA ILE A 83 -8.02 2.91 -5.28
C ILE A 83 -7.19 1.83 -4.58
N LEU A 84 -6.45 2.23 -3.55
CA LEU A 84 -5.72 1.34 -2.67
C LEU A 84 -6.59 1.03 -1.46
N GLY A 85 -6.57 -0.22 -1.02
CA GLY A 85 -7.13 -0.63 0.27
C GLY A 85 -5.98 -0.98 1.21
N SER A 86 -5.97 -0.36 2.38
CA SER A 86 -4.93 -0.53 3.38
C SER A 86 -5.49 -0.87 4.77
N VAL A 87 -4.63 -1.42 5.60
CA VAL A 87 -4.85 -1.60 7.04
C VAL A 87 -3.67 -0.99 7.77
N HIS A 88 -3.94 -0.03 8.63
CA HIS A 88 -2.94 0.62 9.51
C HIS A 88 -3.20 0.27 10.97
N CYS A 89 -4.47 0.05 11.32
CA CYS A 89 -4.92 -0.15 12.68
C CYS A 89 -5.41 -1.59 12.94
N VAL A 90 -5.24 -2.01 14.17
CA VAL A 90 -5.86 -3.23 14.70
C VAL A 90 -6.64 -2.90 15.97
N THR A 91 -7.61 -3.73 16.32
CA THR A 91 -8.38 -3.56 17.56
C THR A 91 -7.73 -4.36 18.68
N ILE A 92 -7.27 -3.65 19.73
CA ILE A 92 -6.72 -4.23 20.96
C ILE A 92 -7.58 -3.77 22.12
N ASP A 93 -8.09 -4.68 22.93
CA ASP A 93 -8.98 -4.38 24.08
C ASP A 93 -10.15 -3.47 23.71
N GLY A 94 -10.75 -3.71 22.52
CA GLY A 94 -11.89 -2.96 22.00
C GLY A 94 -11.57 -1.54 21.52
N ARG A 95 -10.31 -1.20 21.35
CA ARG A 95 -9.85 0.11 20.87
C ARG A 95 -9.00 -0.05 19.61
N PRO A 96 -9.20 0.79 18.59
CA PRO A 96 -8.28 0.82 17.46
C PRO A 96 -6.91 1.34 17.89
N ARG A 97 -5.86 0.69 17.42
CA ARG A 97 -4.46 1.07 17.67
C ARG A 97 -3.73 1.05 16.32
N ASP A 98 -3.08 2.16 15.99
CA ASP A 98 -2.21 2.23 14.83
C ASP A 98 -0.90 1.48 15.11
N LEU A 99 -0.47 0.64 14.18
CA LEU A 99 0.77 -0.13 14.34
C LEU A 99 2.03 0.74 14.33
N SER A 100 1.93 1.98 13.84
CA SER A 100 3.00 2.97 13.94
C SER A 100 3.19 3.54 15.34
N GLU A 101 2.27 3.29 16.27
CA GLU A 101 2.40 3.75 17.65
C GLU A 101 3.69 3.24 18.28
N ARG A 102 4.46 4.19 18.79
CA ARG A 102 5.78 3.89 19.35
C ARG A 102 5.69 2.88 20.49
N GLY A 103 6.40 1.78 20.34
CA GLY A 103 6.48 0.73 21.36
C GLY A 103 5.35 -0.30 21.30
N LEU A 104 4.31 -0.13 20.51
CA LEU A 104 3.20 -1.08 20.44
C LEU A 104 3.73 -2.51 20.14
N MET A 105 4.56 -2.66 19.12
CA MET A 105 5.17 -3.94 18.75
C MET A 105 6.15 -4.53 19.77
N THR A 106 6.53 -3.78 20.82
CA THR A 106 7.41 -4.26 21.89
C THR A 106 6.72 -4.43 23.22
N THR A 107 5.55 -3.82 23.41
CA THR A 107 4.73 -3.99 24.63
C THR A 107 3.82 -5.20 24.51
N GLU A 108 3.41 -5.55 23.31
CA GLU A 108 2.64 -6.75 23.00
C GLU A 108 3.57 -7.87 22.51
N SER A 109 3.04 -9.08 22.35
CA SER A 109 3.75 -10.16 21.69
C SER A 109 3.84 -9.85 20.19
N PRO A 110 5.03 -9.57 19.58
CA PRO A 110 5.13 -9.23 18.18
C PRO A 110 4.50 -10.28 17.25
N PRO A 111 4.69 -11.61 17.44
CA PRO A 111 4.03 -12.61 16.61
C PRO A 111 2.50 -12.61 16.74
N ALA A 112 1.97 -12.39 17.93
CA ALA A 112 0.53 -12.36 18.14
C ALA A 112 -0.09 -11.11 17.50
N LEU A 113 0.54 -9.95 17.68
CA LEU A 113 0.10 -8.70 17.07
C LEU A 113 0.19 -8.76 15.54
N PHE A 114 1.24 -9.38 15.01
CA PHE A 114 1.38 -9.56 13.56
C PHE A 114 0.29 -10.47 12.98
N ARG A 115 -0.09 -11.56 13.67
CA ARG A 115 -1.22 -12.40 13.26
C ARG A 115 -2.56 -11.65 13.33
N LEU A 116 -2.76 -10.86 14.37
CA LEU A 116 -3.94 -10.01 14.49
C LEU A 116 -4.05 -9.05 13.30
N TYR A 117 -2.93 -8.44 12.92
CA TYR A 117 -2.85 -7.57 11.75
C TYR A 117 -3.15 -8.32 10.44
N LEU A 118 -2.51 -9.48 10.20
CA LEU A 118 -2.77 -10.27 9.00
C LEU A 118 -4.24 -10.75 8.92
N ALA A 119 -4.85 -11.05 10.06
CA ALA A 119 -6.28 -11.38 10.11
C ALA A 119 -7.15 -10.19 9.66
N GLU A 120 -6.79 -8.96 10.04
CA GLU A 120 -7.51 -7.75 9.60
C GLU A 120 -7.31 -7.48 8.11
N VAL A 121 -6.11 -7.71 7.57
CA VAL A 121 -5.87 -7.66 6.11
C VAL A 121 -6.69 -8.71 5.37
N LEU A 122 -6.86 -9.90 5.94
CA LEU A 122 -7.73 -10.93 5.38
C LEU A 122 -9.20 -10.49 5.37
N ASN A 123 -9.67 -9.82 6.43
CA ASN A 123 -11.01 -9.25 6.49
C ASN A 123 -11.20 -8.20 5.39
N LEU A 124 -10.23 -7.30 5.20
CA LEU A 124 -10.22 -6.35 4.09
C LEU A 124 -10.29 -7.08 2.74
N ALA A 125 -9.44 -8.07 2.51
CA ALA A 125 -9.43 -8.82 1.25
C ALA A 125 -10.77 -9.52 0.95
N ARG A 126 -11.52 -9.92 1.96
CA ARG A 126 -12.85 -10.57 1.84
C ARG A 126 -14.01 -9.60 1.73
N SER A 127 -13.84 -8.35 2.11
CA SER A 127 -14.94 -7.41 2.38
C SER A 127 -15.81 -7.02 1.18
N GLY A 128 -15.35 -7.22 -0.05
CA GLY A 128 -16.07 -6.73 -1.22
C GLY A 128 -15.92 -5.21 -1.47
N GLN A 129 -15.11 -4.51 -0.69
CA GLN A 129 -14.87 -3.08 -0.90
C GLN A 129 -14.21 -2.80 -2.25
N PRO A 130 -14.49 -1.64 -2.88
CA PRO A 130 -14.10 -1.35 -4.27
C PRO A 130 -12.67 -0.84 -4.41
N PHE A 131 -11.69 -1.46 -3.76
CA PHE A 131 -10.28 -1.19 -4.02
C PHE A 131 -9.73 -2.12 -5.10
N THR A 132 -8.78 -1.61 -5.88
CA THR A 132 -8.12 -2.34 -6.98
C THR A 132 -6.71 -2.80 -6.59
N VAL A 133 -6.07 -2.14 -5.65
CA VAL A 133 -4.72 -2.45 -5.18
C VAL A 133 -4.76 -2.75 -3.69
N LEU A 134 -4.22 -3.89 -3.28
CA LEU A 134 -3.96 -4.19 -1.87
C LEU A 134 -2.61 -3.56 -1.49
N ALA A 135 -2.67 -2.50 -0.70
CA ALA A 135 -1.50 -1.73 -0.30
C ALA A 135 -0.69 -2.48 0.77
N HIS A 136 0.63 -2.31 0.73
CA HIS A 136 1.61 -2.74 1.75
C HIS A 136 1.10 -3.84 2.71
N LEU A 137 0.70 -4.96 2.13
CA LEU A 137 0.00 -6.08 2.79
C LEU A 137 0.58 -6.50 4.15
N ASP A 138 1.86 -6.26 4.40
CA ASP A 138 2.53 -6.55 5.67
C ASP A 138 3.10 -5.27 6.34
N TYR A 139 2.32 -4.18 6.32
CA TYR A 139 2.67 -2.88 6.93
C TYR A 139 3.24 -3.01 8.36
N ALA A 140 2.71 -3.92 9.16
CA ALA A 140 3.17 -4.22 10.50
C ALA A 140 4.67 -4.62 10.57
N ARG A 141 5.22 -5.17 9.48
CA ARG A 141 6.64 -5.48 9.32
C ARG A 141 7.55 -4.27 9.54
N ARG A 142 7.10 -3.07 9.19
CA ARG A 142 7.85 -1.82 9.36
C ARG A 142 8.20 -1.53 10.81
N TYR A 143 7.41 -2.03 11.74
CA TYR A 143 7.50 -1.78 13.18
C TYR A 143 7.95 -3.00 13.98
N TRP A 144 8.16 -4.14 13.32
CA TRP A 144 8.66 -5.35 13.93
C TRP A 144 10.02 -5.08 14.61
N PRO A 145 10.28 -5.60 15.84
CA PRO A 145 11.53 -5.37 16.55
C PRO A 145 12.68 -6.23 16.00
N HIS A 146 13.09 -6.01 14.77
CA HIS A 146 14.05 -6.80 14.02
C HIS A 146 15.40 -7.00 14.71
N ASP A 147 15.85 -6.00 15.46
CA ASP A 147 17.13 -6.05 16.18
C ASP A 147 17.11 -7.06 17.35
N GLN A 148 15.92 -7.42 17.84
CA GLN A 148 15.72 -8.33 18.97
C GLN A 148 15.13 -9.66 18.54
N LEU A 149 14.29 -9.67 17.50
CA LEU A 149 13.55 -10.82 17.01
C LEU A 149 13.54 -10.79 15.48
N PRO A 150 14.29 -11.67 14.79
CA PRO A 150 14.20 -11.78 13.33
C PRO A 150 12.77 -12.14 12.90
N LEU A 151 12.24 -11.43 11.90
CA LEU A 151 10.97 -11.79 11.28
C LEU A 151 11.21 -12.93 10.29
N ASP A 152 10.66 -14.10 10.57
CA ASP A 152 10.57 -15.19 9.60
C ASP A 152 9.18 -15.23 8.99
N GLU A 153 9.06 -14.80 7.73
CA GLU A 153 7.80 -14.80 6.99
C GLU A 153 7.19 -16.21 6.91
N ALA A 154 8.02 -17.29 6.93
CA ALA A 154 7.53 -18.65 6.88
C ALA A 154 6.70 -19.04 8.12
N ALA A 155 6.92 -18.39 9.25
CA ALA A 155 6.11 -18.61 10.45
C ALA A 155 4.66 -18.10 10.31
N PHE A 156 4.36 -17.37 9.24
CA PHE A 156 3.05 -16.75 8.92
C PHE A 156 2.57 -17.13 7.52
N GLU A 157 3.14 -18.19 6.91
CA GLU A 157 2.85 -18.56 5.52
C GLU A 157 1.37 -18.82 5.28
N GLU A 158 0.69 -19.49 6.20
CA GLU A 158 -0.74 -19.79 6.06
C GLU A 158 -1.60 -18.54 6.02
N GLU A 159 -1.32 -17.57 6.91
CA GLU A 159 -2.01 -16.30 6.96
C GLU A 159 -1.76 -15.48 5.69
N TYR A 160 -0.50 -15.37 5.25
CA TYR A 160 -0.17 -14.71 4.00
C TYR A 160 -0.88 -15.34 2.80
N ARG A 161 -0.78 -16.67 2.66
CA ARG A 161 -1.42 -17.37 1.54
C ARG A 161 -2.94 -17.24 1.55
N ALA A 162 -3.58 -17.20 2.72
CA ALA A 162 -5.00 -16.98 2.82
C ALA A 162 -5.40 -15.59 2.25
N ILE A 163 -4.66 -14.54 2.57
CA ILE A 163 -4.86 -13.18 2.05
C ILE A 163 -4.63 -13.17 0.52
N LEU A 164 -3.50 -13.70 0.08
CA LEU A 164 -3.09 -13.69 -1.33
C LEU A 164 -4.08 -14.45 -2.22
N ARG A 165 -4.56 -15.60 -1.77
CA ARG A 165 -5.58 -16.39 -2.48
C ARG A 165 -6.88 -15.61 -2.63
N GLU A 166 -7.31 -14.93 -1.59
CA GLU A 166 -8.53 -14.14 -1.63
C GLU A 166 -8.37 -12.91 -2.54
N ALA A 167 -7.23 -12.22 -2.47
CA ALA A 167 -6.89 -11.11 -3.34
C ALA A 167 -6.81 -11.54 -4.83
N ALA A 168 -6.17 -12.70 -5.11
CA ALA A 168 -6.09 -13.27 -6.46
C ALA A 168 -7.48 -13.61 -7.02
N ARG A 169 -8.33 -14.26 -6.22
CA ARG A 169 -9.71 -14.59 -6.60
C ARG A 169 -10.52 -13.35 -7.01
N ARG A 170 -10.22 -12.19 -6.43
CA ARG A 170 -10.87 -10.91 -6.74
C ARG A 170 -10.23 -10.15 -7.91
N GLY A 171 -9.10 -10.62 -8.44
CA GLY A 171 -8.33 -9.89 -9.44
C GLY A 171 -7.68 -8.63 -8.88
N THR A 172 -7.43 -8.58 -7.57
CA THR A 172 -6.75 -7.46 -6.92
C THR A 172 -5.28 -7.42 -7.33
N VAL A 173 -4.70 -6.24 -7.43
CA VAL A 173 -3.27 -6.02 -7.67
C VAL A 173 -2.54 -6.02 -6.34
N LEU A 174 -1.41 -6.71 -6.23
CA LEU A 174 -0.55 -6.62 -5.05
C LEU A 174 0.39 -5.41 -5.19
N GLU A 175 0.40 -4.53 -4.20
CA GLU A 175 1.44 -3.52 -4.11
C GLU A 175 2.72 -4.11 -3.50
N VAL A 176 3.87 -3.74 -4.08
CA VAL A 176 5.19 -3.84 -3.44
C VAL A 176 5.63 -2.43 -3.05
N ASN A 177 5.50 -2.14 -1.77
CA ASN A 177 5.80 -0.83 -1.20
C ASN A 177 7.26 -0.72 -0.80
N THR A 178 7.89 0.41 -1.10
CA THR A 178 9.33 0.63 -0.95
C THR A 178 9.69 1.75 0.03
N THR A 179 8.75 2.19 0.85
CA THR A 179 8.94 3.31 1.81
C THR A 179 10.19 3.18 2.66
N ARG A 180 10.53 1.97 3.10
CA ARG A 180 11.74 1.69 3.89
C ARG A 180 12.98 1.45 3.02
N GLY A 181 12.84 1.54 1.71
CA GLY A 181 13.92 1.40 0.77
C GLY A 181 14.45 -0.03 0.66
N VAL A 182 15.77 -0.15 0.52
CA VAL A 182 16.46 -1.43 0.32
C VAL A 182 16.99 -2.05 1.62
N GLU A 183 16.53 -1.62 2.78
CA GLU A 183 16.93 -2.25 4.04
C GLU A 183 16.60 -3.75 3.99
N PRO A 184 17.57 -4.65 4.19
CA PRO A 184 17.36 -6.09 3.96
C PRO A 184 16.23 -6.69 4.79
N VAL A 185 15.97 -6.11 5.96
CA VAL A 185 15.04 -6.66 6.97
C VAL A 185 13.68 -5.99 6.93
N ARG A 186 13.64 -4.65 6.72
CA ARG A 186 12.41 -3.83 6.75
C ARG A 186 11.98 -3.34 5.37
N GLY A 187 12.80 -3.59 4.34
CA GLY A 187 12.79 -2.85 3.09
C GLY A 187 11.50 -2.93 2.29
N LEU A 188 11.23 -4.06 1.68
CA LEU A 188 10.06 -4.22 0.81
C LEU A 188 8.85 -4.74 1.59
N CYS A 189 7.69 -4.19 1.30
CA CYS A 189 6.43 -4.51 1.94
C CYS A 189 5.38 -4.86 0.86
N PRO A 190 5.20 -6.15 0.53
CA PRO A 190 5.87 -7.32 1.08
C PRO A 190 7.23 -7.63 0.45
N GLY A 191 7.96 -8.54 1.11
CA GLY A 191 9.25 -9.04 0.66
C GLY A 191 9.16 -10.04 -0.50
N PRO A 192 10.30 -10.40 -1.13
CA PRO A 192 10.33 -11.26 -2.33
C PRO A 192 9.72 -12.65 -2.12
N ARG A 193 9.78 -13.22 -0.90
CA ARG A 193 9.15 -14.51 -0.57
C ARG A 193 7.63 -14.43 -0.72
N VAL A 194 7.02 -13.39 -0.19
CA VAL A 194 5.57 -13.18 -0.27
C VAL A 194 5.13 -12.88 -1.70
N VAL A 195 5.95 -12.14 -2.48
CA VAL A 195 5.70 -11.93 -3.92
C VAL A 195 5.74 -13.26 -4.70
N ARG A 196 6.61 -14.22 -4.32
CA ARG A 196 6.60 -15.56 -4.88
C ARG A 196 5.32 -16.30 -4.52
N TRP A 197 4.88 -16.25 -3.26
CA TRP A 197 3.58 -16.82 -2.86
C TRP A 197 2.42 -16.18 -3.62
N TRP A 198 2.49 -14.87 -3.88
CA TRP A 198 1.51 -14.20 -4.73
C TRP A 198 1.40 -14.84 -6.12
N TRP A 199 2.54 -15.11 -6.75
CA TRP A 199 2.57 -15.87 -8.02
C TRP A 199 1.97 -17.25 -7.87
N GLU A 200 2.33 -18.00 -6.85
CA GLU A 200 1.87 -19.38 -6.60
C GLU A 200 0.36 -19.44 -6.35
N GLU A 201 -0.21 -18.48 -5.64
CA GLU A 201 -1.65 -18.39 -5.38
C GLU A 201 -2.47 -17.82 -6.56
N GLY A 202 -1.87 -17.61 -7.72
CA GLY A 202 -2.56 -17.18 -8.93
C GLY A 202 -2.66 -15.66 -9.10
N GLY A 203 -1.89 -14.91 -8.36
CA GLY A 203 -1.82 -13.46 -8.53
C GLY A 203 -1.35 -13.06 -9.92
N GLU A 204 -2.03 -12.13 -10.56
CA GLU A 204 -1.78 -11.75 -11.95
C GLU A 204 -1.01 -10.44 -12.11
N GLN A 205 -1.12 -9.52 -11.15
CA GLN A 205 -0.62 -8.16 -11.28
C GLN A 205 0.09 -7.67 -10.04
N VAL A 206 1.12 -6.83 -10.26
CA VAL A 206 1.89 -6.15 -9.21
C VAL A 206 2.00 -4.66 -9.52
N SER A 207 1.86 -3.84 -8.50
CA SER A 207 2.11 -2.39 -8.50
C SER A 207 3.32 -2.08 -7.63
N PHE A 208 3.96 -0.93 -7.88
CA PHE A 208 5.01 -0.40 -7.02
C PHE A 208 4.53 0.89 -6.37
N GLY A 209 4.72 1.01 -5.05
CA GLY A 209 4.45 2.22 -4.29
C GLY A 209 5.68 2.70 -3.55
N SER A 210 6.08 3.95 -3.71
CA SER A 210 7.13 4.53 -2.85
C SER A 210 6.56 5.04 -1.53
N ASP A 211 5.24 5.24 -1.46
CA ASP A 211 4.53 5.74 -0.28
C ASP A 211 5.27 6.96 0.30
N SER A 212 5.62 7.87 -0.63
CA SER A 212 6.53 8.95 -0.35
C SER A 212 5.79 10.22 0.03
N HIS A 213 6.03 10.70 1.23
CA HIS A 213 5.53 11.96 1.75
C HIS A 213 6.45 13.15 1.42
N GLU A 214 7.57 12.88 0.72
CA GLU A 214 8.55 13.88 0.34
C GLU A 214 8.97 13.73 -1.13
N PRO A 215 9.09 14.82 -1.92
CA PRO A 215 9.46 14.74 -3.33
C PRO A 215 10.78 14.01 -3.59
N GLY A 216 11.74 14.13 -2.68
CA GLY A 216 13.06 13.52 -2.81
C GLY A 216 13.08 11.99 -2.70
N ARG A 217 11.99 11.37 -2.25
CA ARG A 217 11.91 9.93 -1.99
C ARG A 217 11.05 9.15 -2.98
N ILE A 218 10.43 9.82 -3.94
CA ILE A 218 9.61 9.11 -4.96
C ILE A 218 10.46 8.12 -5.73
N ALA A 219 9.89 6.97 -6.03
CA ALA A 219 10.53 5.83 -6.70
C ALA A 219 11.79 5.28 -5.99
N ALA A 220 12.07 5.70 -4.75
CA ALA A 220 13.15 5.12 -3.96
C ALA A 220 12.93 3.61 -3.78
N GLY A 221 13.98 2.81 -4.05
CA GLY A 221 13.89 1.34 -3.92
C GLY A 221 13.20 0.60 -5.08
N PHE A 222 12.66 1.27 -6.10
CA PHE A 222 11.96 0.63 -7.21
C PHE A 222 12.82 -0.38 -7.98
N ALA A 223 14.11 -0.11 -8.16
CA ALA A 223 15.00 -1.05 -8.84
C ALA A 223 15.12 -2.39 -8.08
N ALA A 224 15.21 -2.35 -6.75
CA ALA A 224 15.26 -3.56 -5.92
C ALA A 224 13.92 -4.29 -5.91
N ALA A 225 12.81 -3.54 -5.83
CA ALA A 225 11.46 -4.11 -5.92
C ALA A 225 11.24 -4.78 -7.28
N ALA A 226 11.60 -4.12 -8.38
CA ALA A 226 11.52 -4.66 -9.73
C ALA A 226 12.29 -5.97 -9.87
N ALA A 227 13.53 -6.02 -9.41
CA ALA A 227 14.35 -7.24 -9.46
C ALA A 227 13.70 -8.41 -8.70
N GLY A 228 13.11 -8.15 -7.52
CA GLY A 228 12.39 -9.16 -6.73
C GLY A 228 11.11 -9.66 -7.43
N VAL A 229 10.38 -8.75 -8.04
CA VAL A 229 9.15 -9.04 -8.78
C VAL A 229 9.44 -9.81 -10.08
N GLU A 230 10.50 -9.43 -10.81
CA GLU A 230 10.98 -10.18 -11.99
C GLU A 230 11.44 -11.59 -11.64
N ALA A 231 12.14 -11.75 -10.52
CA ALA A 231 12.59 -13.06 -10.03
C ALA A 231 11.40 -13.96 -9.65
N ALA A 232 10.27 -13.38 -9.23
CA ALA A 232 9.05 -14.13 -8.99
C ALA A 232 8.28 -14.51 -10.28
N GLY A 233 8.61 -13.91 -11.43
CA GLY A 233 8.02 -14.25 -12.73
C GLY A 233 7.23 -13.13 -13.42
N PHE A 234 6.95 -12.03 -12.75
CA PHE A 234 6.22 -10.90 -13.34
C PHE A 234 7.09 -10.09 -14.29
N ARG A 235 6.47 -9.42 -15.24
CA ARG A 235 7.14 -8.60 -16.26
C ARG A 235 6.47 -7.25 -16.41
N PRO A 236 7.23 -6.20 -16.79
CA PRO A 236 6.66 -4.90 -17.10
C PRO A 236 5.68 -4.99 -18.26
N ALA A 237 4.56 -4.26 -18.15
CA ALA A 237 3.66 -4.08 -19.26
C ALA A 237 4.26 -3.09 -20.28
N PRO A 238 3.85 -3.16 -21.57
CA PRO A 238 4.29 -2.20 -22.59
C PRO A 238 3.93 -0.75 -22.26
N ASP A 239 2.77 -0.53 -21.66
CA ASP A 239 2.37 0.78 -21.12
C ASP A 239 3.02 0.96 -19.73
N PRO A 240 3.90 1.96 -19.54
CA PRO A 240 4.57 2.20 -18.27
C PRO A 240 3.64 2.60 -17.12
N THR A 241 2.38 2.93 -17.43
CA THR A 241 1.36 3.27 -16.43
C THR A 241 0.53 2.05 -15.99
N ALA A 242 0.66 0.93 -16.69
CA ALA A 242 -0.02 -0.31 -16.36
C ALA A 242 0.74 -1.09 -15.29
N TYR A 243 0.02 -1.98 -14.62
CA TYR A 243 0.62 -2.89 -13.66
C TYR A 243 1.52 -3.93 -14.34
N TRP A 244 2.55 -4.35 -13.64
CA TRP A 244 3.34 -5.50 -14.06
C TRP A 244 2.50 -6.76 -14.03
N ARG A 245 2.73 -7.66 -14.96
CA ARG A 245 1.87 -8.82 -15.18
C ARG A 245 2.67 -10.13 -15.14
N ARG A 246 1.90 -11.17 -14.87
CA ARG A 246 2.33 -12.55 -15.00
C ARG A 246 2.63 -12.92 -16.46
#